data_645e928693b6ad467361662f0543487f
#
_entry.id   645e928693b6ad467361662f0543487f
#
_cell.length_a   1.000
_cell.length_b   1.000
_cell.length_c   1.000
_cell.angle_alpha   90.00
_cell.angle_beta   90.00
_cell.angle_gamma   90.00
#
_symmetry.space_group_name_H-M   'P 1'
#
loop_
_entity.id
_entity.type
_entity.pdbx_description
1 polymer ?
#
loop_
_entity_poly.entity_id
_entity_poly.type
_entity_poly.pdbx_seq_one_letter_code
_entity_poly.pdbx_strand_id
1 'polypeptide(L)'
;MKKIVLSFCTVLLVQAAFAQTLEKMNWFNEPEKWEIKNNSLMMSVTPQSDYWRISHYGFTVDDAPFYYTTYGGEFEAKVKISGNYKARFDQMGLMLRTDEKNYIKAGIEFVDGKYNFSTVVTHGTSDWSVITLDKIPSAVWIKAVRRLDAVEVFYSFDDKNYTMMRNAYLQDNTPVMVGLMAACPDGNGFTAVFEGFKVKHLPDQRRLKWLENNQ
;
A
#
# COMPACT_ATOMS: atom_id res chain seq x y z
N MET A 1 -13.39 -46.96 -45.67
CA MET A 1 -13.77 -45.77 -44.92
C MET A 1 -12.68 -45.51 -43.87
N LYS A 2 -11.80 -44.52 -44.08
CA LYS A 2 -10.73 -44.18 -43.16
C LYS A 2 -11.26 -43.11 -42.16
N LYS A 3 -11.27 -43.41 -40.88
CA LYS A 3 -11.63 -42.44 -39.83
C LYS A 3 -10.43 -41.57 -39.56
N ILE A 4 -10.56 -40.25 -39.79
CA ILE A 4 -9.58 -39.25 -39.41
C ILE A 4 -9.89 -38.86 -37.95
N VAL A 5 -8.97 -39.16 -37.05
CA VAL A 5 -9.02 -38.71 -35.64
C VAL A 5 -8.32 -37.36 -35.60
N LEU A 6 -9.10 -36.27 -35.43
CA LEU A 6 -8.55 -34.94 -35.19
C LEU A 6 -8.19 -34.84 -33.70
N SER A 7 -6.89 -34.84 -33.41
CA SER A 7 -6.37 -34.57 -32.04
C SER A 7 -6.39 -33.05 -31.79
N PHE A 8 -7.27 -32.60 -30.92
CA PHE A 8 -7.27 -31.22 -30.41
C PHE A 8 -6.17 -31.08 -29.36
N CYS A 9 -5.05 -30.49 -29.76
CA CYS A 9 -4.03 -30.04 -28.80
C CYS A 9 -4.48 -28.75 -28.12
N THR A 10 -4.99 -28.85 -26.90
CA THR A 10 -5.33 -27.68 -26.08
C THR A 10 -4.01 -27.09 -25.56
N VAL A 11 -3.57 -25.99 -26.14
CA VAL A 11 -2.44 -25.21 -25.63
C VAL A 11 -2.92 -24.45 -24.38
N LEU A 12 -2.57 -24.93 -23.20
CA LEU A 12 -2.72 -24.20 -21.96
C LEU A 12 -1.70 -23.03 -21.95
N LEU A 13 -2.14 -21.83 -22.27
CA LEU A 13 -1.40 -20.61 -22.03
C LEU A 13 -1.31 -20.39 -20.50
N VAL A 14 -0.23 -20.85 -19.89
CA VAL A 14 0.15 -20.44 -18.52
C VAL A 14 0.55 -18.97 -18.60
N GLN A 15 -0.37 -18.08 -18.23
CA GLN A 15 -0.01 -16.69 -17.96
C GLN A 15 0.89 -16.68 -16.72
N ALA A 16 2.20 -16.54 -16.93
CA ALA A 16 3.14 -16.22 -15.87
C ALA A 16 2.75 -14.84 -15.30
N ALA A 17 2.10 -14.84 -14.16
CA ALA A 17 1.90 -13.61 -13.41
C ALA A 17 3.29 -13.13 -12.94
N PHE A 18 3.83 -12.12 -13.62
CA PHE A 18 5.04 -11.46 -13.18
C PHE A 18 4.76 -10.84 -11.81
N ALA A 19 5.29 -11.46 -10.76
CA ALA A 19 5.29 -10.85 -9.44
C ALA A 19 6.14 -9.59 -9.50
N GLN A 20 5.59 -8.46 -9.07
CA GLN A 20 6.35 -7.22 -8.91
C GLN A 20 7.52 -7.49 -7.97
N THR A 21 8.75 -7.28 -8.43
CA THR A 21 9.94 -7.38 -7.59
C THR A 21 10.30 -6.00 -7.06
N LEU A 22 10.70 -5.90 -5.80
CA LEU A 22 11.15 -4.65 -5.19
C LEU A 22 12.26 -3.95 -6.00
N GLU A 23 13.14 -4.71 -6.64
CA GLU A 23 14.27 -4.20 -7.45
C GLU A 23 13.87 -3.36 -8.67
N LYS A 24 12.58 -3.36 -9.06
CA LYS A 24 12.04 -2.64 -10.23
C LYS A 24 11.11 -1.50 -9.86
N MET A 25 11.17 -1.03 -8.64
CA MET A 25 10.37 0.10 -8.17
C MET A 25 11.18 1.41 -8.20
N ASN A 26 10.52 2.52 -7.96
CA ASN A 26 11.10 3.86 -8.02
C ASN A 26 10.98 4.56 -6.67
N TRP A 27 11.89 5.47 -6.38
CA TRP A 27 11.79 6.36 -5.25
C TRP A 27 11.08 7.67 -5.60
N PHE A 28 10.22 8.11 -4.69
CA PHE A 28 9.82 9.49 -4.48
C PHE A 28 10.34 9.87 -3.10
N ASN A 29 11.18 10.90 -3.02
CA ASN A 29 11.94 11.26 -1.81
C ASN A 29 12.81 10.10 -1.28
N GLU A 30 13.83 9.70 -2.04
CA GLU A 30 14.73 8.61 -1.67
C GLU A 30 15.43 8.89 -0.34
N PRO A 31 15.40 7.97 0.65
CA PRO A 31 16.11 8.15 1.91
C PRO A 31 17.64 7.98 1.72
N GLU A 32 18.41 8.58 2.61
CA GLU A 32 19.87 8.52 2.55
C GLU A 32 20.46 7.09 2.62
N LYS A 33 19.77 6.22 3.38
CA LYS A 33 20.20 4.82 3.61
C LYS A 33 19.06 3.85 3.47
N TRP A 34 19.22 2.91 2.55
CA TRP A 34 18.29 1.81 2.36
C TRP A 34 18.99 0.58 1.74
N GLU A 35 18.38 -0.58 1.89
CA GLU A 35 18.87 -1.85 1.35
C GLU A 35 17.68 -2.73 0.95
N ILE A 36 17.80 -3.41 -0.20
CA ILE A 36 16.90 -4.50 -0.59
C ILE A 36 17.65 -5.81 -0.51
N LYS A 37 17.13 -6.75 0.29
CA LYS A 37 17.69 -8.08 0.45
C LYS A 37 16.59 -9.11 0.68
N ASN A 38 16.63 -10.23 -0.03
CA ASN A 38 15.67 -11.33 0.11
C ASN A 38 14.20 -10.89 0.04
N ASN A 39 13.85 -10.02 -0.93
CA ASN A 39 12.52 -9.42 -1.08
C ASN A 39 12.03 -8.64 0.16
N SER A 40 12.95 -8.05 0.89
CA SER A 40 12.71 -7.14 2.00
C SER A 40 13.41 -5.81 1.72
N LEU A 41 12.71 -4.70 1.92
CA LEU A 41 13.27 -3.35 1.92
C LEU A 41 13.48 -2.92 3.37
N MET A 42 14.68 -2.52 3.72
CA MET A 42 15.01 -1.83 4.96
C MET A 42 15.46 -0.41 4.65
N MET A 43 14.93 0.59 5.36
CA MET A 43 15.34 1.98 5.21
C MET A 43 15.52 2.69 6.55
N SER A 44 16.46 3.65 6.59
CA SER A 44 16.49 4.69 7.63
C SER A 44 15.55 5.80 7.19
N VAL A 45 14.45 5.97 7.92
CA VAL A 45 13.43 6.97 7.57
C VAL A 45 13.99 8.38 7.75
N THR A 46 13.76 9.23 6.77
CA THR A 46 14.23 10.63 6.76
C THR A 46 13.68 11.39 7.96
N PRO A 47 14.52 12.03 8.76
CA PRO A 47 14.09 12.85 9.90
C PRO A 47 13.21 14.01 9.46
N GLN A 48 12.24 14.39 10.28
CA GLN A 48 11.36 15.55 10.11
C GLN A 48 10.60 15.55 8.76
N SER A 49 10.24 14.37 8.27
CA SER A 49 9.54 14.15 7.01
C SER A 49 8.11 13.66 7.22
N ASP A 50 7.17 14.06 6.36
CA ASP A 50 5.77 13.64 6.42
C ASP A 50 5.07 13.68 5.05
N TYR A 51 3.83 13.19 5.05
CA TYR A 51 2.76 13.41 4.07
C TYR A 51 1.54 13.93 4.81
N TRP A 52 1.35 15.27 4.80
CA TRP A 52 0.23 15.93 5.45
C TRP A 52 -0.19 17.19 4.71
N ARG A 53 -1.50 17.45 4.70
CA ARG A 53 -2.03 18.67 4.08
C ARG A 53 -3.08 19.33 4.96
N ILE A 54 -2.77 20.55 5.42
CA ILE A 54 -3.63 21.58 5.96
C ILE A 54 -4.32 21.21 7.29
N SER A 55 -5.16 20.16 7.30
CA SER A 55 -6.08 19.84 8.41
C SER A 55 -5.41 19.95 9.78
N HIS A 56 -6.05 20.66 10.71
CA HIS A 56 -5.64 20.90 12.10
C HIS A 56 -4.35 21.74 12.22
N TYR A 57 -3.28 21.39 11.51
CA TYR A 57 -1.94 22.00 11.70
C TYR A 57 -1.67 23.19 10.77
N GLY A 58 -2.41 23.37 9.68
CA GLY A 58 -2.27 24.49 8.74
C GLY A 58 -1.08 24.43 7.78
N PHE A 59 -0.22 23.40 7.87
CA PHE A 59 0.92 23.22 6.96
C PHE A 59 0.67 22.15 5.90
N THR A 60 1.55 22.12 4.90
CA THR A 60 1.62 21.08 3.87
C THR A 60 3.05 20.55 3.82
N VAL A 61 3.22 19.24 3.93
CA VAL A 61 4.49 18.50 3.81
C VAL A 61 4.28 17.31 2.88
N ASP A 62 5.28 17.04 2.02
CA ASP A 62 5.23 16.01 0.98
C ASP A 62 6.65 15.48 0.67
N ASP A 63 7.43 15.17 1.70
CA ASP A 63 8.87 14.94 1.63
C ASP A 63 9.35 13.62 2.25
N ALA A 64 8.43 12.78 2.76
CA ALA A 64 8.80 11.51 3.33
C ALA A 64 9.16 10.46 2.26
N PRO A 65 9.97 9.44 2.57
CA PRO A 65 10.31 8.35 1.66
C PRO A 65 9.11 7.55 1.17
N PHE A 66 9.03 7.35 -0.15
CA PHE A 66 8.03 6.50 -0.78
C PHE A 66 8.63 5.69 -1.91
N TYR A 67 8.67 4.36 -1.74
CA TYR A 67 9.17 3.41 -2.73
C TYR A 67 8.01 2.76 -3.45
N TYR A 68 7.81 3.03 -4.75
CA TYR A 68 6.57 2.73 -5.45
C TYR A 68 6.74 2.12 -6.82
N THR A 69 5.68 1.47 -7.28
CA THR A 69 5.40 1.15 -8.68
C THR A 69 4.10 1.81 -9.12
N THR A 70 3.90 1.97 -10.43
CA THR A 70 2.64 2.49 -10.97
C THR A 70 1.73 1.34 -11.39
N TYR A 71 0.47 1.37 -10.96
CA TYR A 71 -0.49 0.32 -11.23
C TYR A 71 -1.86 0.89 -11.63
N GLY A 72 -2.46 0.34 -12.70
CA GLY A 72 -3.79 0.73 -13.17
C GLY A 72 -4.85 -0.31 -12.86
N GLY A 73 -6.14 0.08 -12.97
CA GLY A 73 -7.28 -0.80 -12.78
C GLY A 73 -7.49 -1.24 -11.33
N GLU A 74 -8.14 -2.40 -11.17
CA GLU A 74 -8.42 -2.98 -9.86
C GLU A 74 -7.27 -3.90 -9.42
N PHE A 75 -6.88 -3.81 -8.16
CA PHE A 75 -5.78 -4.59 -7.62
C PHE A 75 -5.83 -4.73 -6.10
N GLU A 76 -5.10 -5.72 -5.60
CA GLU A 76 -4.74 -5.88 -4.20
C GLU A 76 -3.24 -5.60 -4.03
N ALA A 77 -2.88 -4.73 -3.09
CA ALA A 77 -1.50 -4.52 -2.65
C ALA A 77 -1.36 -4.97 -1.21
N LYS A 78 -0.27 -5.67 -0.88
CA LYS A 78 -0.03 -6.23 0.46
C LYS A 78 1.43 -6.18 0.83
N VAL A 79 1.71 -5.90 2.12
CA VAL A 79 3.05 -5.90 2.71
C VAL A 79 3.00 -6.29 4.18
N LYS A 80 4.04 -6.96 4.68
CA LYS A 80 4.33 -7.10 6.10
C LYS A 80 5.26 -5.97 6.52
N ILE A 81 4.96 -5.30 7.63
CA ILE A 81 5.74 -4.18 8.15
C ILE A 81 6.20 -4.43 9.57
N SER A 82 7.42 -3.97 9.88
CA SER A 82 7.98 -3.91 11.23
C SER A 82 8.89 -2.69 11.35
N GLY A 83 8.86 -1.99 12.48
CA GLY A 83 9.62 -0.75 12.65
C GLY A 83 10.10 -0.57 14.08
N ASN A 84 11.24 0.11 14.23
CA ASN A 84 11.75 0.56 15.52
C ASN A 84 11.31 2.02 15.76
N TYR A 85 10.01 2.22 15.90
CA TYR A 85 9.40 3.54 16.13
C TYR A 85 9.94 4.17 17.43
N LYS A 86 10.25 5.47 17.42
CA LYS A 86 10.92 6.18 18.53
C LYS A 86 10.23 7.47 18.93
N ALA A 87 9.80 8.25 17.94
CA ALA A 87 9.23 9.57 18.14
C ALA A 87 7.74 9.57 17.82
N ARG A 88 7.04 10.59 18.31
CA ARG A 88 5.65 10.84 17.99
C ARG A 88 5.48 10.96 16.46
N PHE A 89 4.43 10.36 15.95
CA PHE A 89 4.09 10.28 14.53
C PHE A 89 5.05 9.47 13.65
N ASP A 90 6.04 8.76 14.21
CA ASP A 90 6.76 7.76 13.41
C ASP A 90 5.75 6.79 12.81
N GLN A 91 5.77 6.65 11.49
CA GLN A 91 4.75 5.88 10.76
C GLN A 91 5.33 5.16 9.56
N MET A 92 4.74 4.02 9.23
CA MET A 92 5.06 3.27 8.01
C MET A 92 3.92 2.37 7.56
N GLY A 93 3.87 2.10 6.25
CA GLY A 93 2.85 1.23 5.68
C GLY A 93 2.76 1.29 4.17
N LEU A 94 1.55 1.11 3.65
CA LEU A 94 1.22 1.28 2.23
C LEU A 94 0.77 2.71 1.94
N MET A 95 1.10 3.19 0.73
CA MET A 95 0.49 4.39 0.17
C MET A 95 0.03 4.13 -1.27
N LEU A 96 -1.17 4.62 -1.58
CA LEU A 96 -1.72 4.76 -2.92
C LEU A 96 -1.83 6.25 -3.20
N ARG A 97 -1.20 6.73 -4.27
CA ARG A 97 -1.07 8.16 -4.57
C ARG A 97 -1.30 8.44 -6.04
N THR A 98 -2.19 9.35 -6.36
CA THR A 98 -2.34 9.89 -7.73
C THR A 98 -1.50 11.15 -7.93
N ASP A 99 -1.48 12.03 -6.94
CA ASP A 99 -0.73 13.29 -6.94
C ASP A 99 -0.52 13.80 -5.49
N GLU A 100 0.02 15.01 -5.33
CA GLU A 100 0.30 15.63 -4.03
C GLU A 100 -0.96 15.98 -3.22
N LYS A 101 -2.15 16.00 -3.84
CA LYS A 101 -3.43 16.34 -3.19
C LYS A 101 -4.33 15.14 -2.98
N ASN A 102 -4.01 14.00 -3.61
CA ASN A 102 -4.87 12.83 -3.63
C ASN A 102 -4.07 11.56 -3.34
N TYR A 103 -4.11 11.12 -2.09
CA TYR A 103 -3.45 9.89 -1.64
C TYR A 103 -4.15 9.28 -0.42
N ILE A 104 -3.91 7.99 -0.24
CA ILE A 104 -4.29 7.23 0.95
C ILE A 104 -3.02 6.57 1.47
N LYS A 105 -2.64 6.87 2.72
CA LYS A 105 -1.56 6.18 3.43
C LYS A 105 -2.15 5.40 4.61
N ALA A 106 -1.68 4.17 4.84
CA ALA A 106 -2.17 3.32 5.90
C ALA A 106 -1.11 2.37 6.43
N GLY A 107 -1.09 2.19 7.74
CA GLY A 107 -0.13 1.32 8.39
C GLY A 107 -0.11 1.45 9.90
N ILE A 108 1.07 1.39 10.50
CA ILE A 108 1.28 1.68 11.92
C ILE A 108 1.76 3.12 12.07
N GLU A 109 1.24 3.81 13.07
CA GLU A 109 1.67 5.12 13.52
C GLU A 109 1.84 5.12 15.05
N PHE A 110 2.97 5.64 15.52
CA PHE A 110 3.29 5.73 16.94
C PHE A 110 2.91 7.11 17.47
N VAL A 111 1.93 7.17 18.37
CA VAL A 111 1.40 8.42 18.91
C VAL A 111 1.31 8.31 20.43
N ASP A 112 1.95 9.26 21.13
CA ASP A 112 1.90 9.40 22.59
C ASP A 112 2.17 8.08 23.36
N GLY A 113 3.20 7.35 22.91
CA GLY A 113 3.62 6.08 23.52
C GLY A 113 2.77 4.87 23.12
N LYS A 114 1.81 5.02 22.19
CA LYS A 114 0.91 3.95 21.73
C LYS A 114 1.08 3.67 20.24
N TYR A 115 0.91 2.43 19.88
CA TYR A 115 0.83 2.00 18.50
C TYR A 115 -0.61 2.05 18.02
N ASN A 116 -0.81 2.61 16.85
CA ASN A 116 -2.12 2.72 16.23
C ASN A 116 -2.08 2.16 14.81
N PHE A 117 -3.10 1.42 14.42
CA PHE A 117 -3.42 1.33 13.00
C PHE A 117 -3.95 2.67 12.56
N SER A 118 -3.26 3.29 11.61
CA SER A 118 -3.58 4.61 11.10
C SER A 118 -3.95 4.55 9.63
N THR A 119 -4.93 5.34 9.24
CA THR A 119 -5.24 5.63 7.85
C THR A 119 -5.45 7.12 7.68
N VAL A 120 -4.70 7.71 6.75
CA VAL A 120 -4.90 9.10 6.31
C VAL A 120 -5.40 9.08 4.87
N VAL A 121 -6.54 9.71 4.66
CA VAL A 121 -7.14 9.96 3.34
C VAL A 121 -6.98 11.42 3.01
N THR A 122 -6.31 11.74 1.90
CA THR A 122 -6.09 13.12 1.47
C THR A 122 -6.80 13.40 0.16
N HIS A 123 -7.69 14.40 0.18
CA HIS A 123 -8.34 15.00 -0.97
C HIS A 123 -8.26 16.53 -0.81
N GLY A 124 -7.13 17.10 -1.20
CA GLY A 124 -6.81 18.50 -0.93
C GLY A 124 -6.45 18.79 0.53
N THR A 125 -7.14 18.16 1.48
CA THR A 125 -6.88 18.19 2.93
C THR A 125 -6.80 16.77 3.48
N SER A 126 -6.00 16.55 4.54
CA SER A 126 -5.82 15.24 5.17
C SER A 126 -6.91 14.95 6.21
N ASP A 127 -7.48 13.75 6.13
CA ASP A 127 -8.45 13.17 7.07
C ASP A 127 -7.82 11.93 7.73
N TRP A 128 -7.63 11.99 9.05
CA TRP A 128 -6.91 10.98 9.82
C TRP A 128 -7.81 10.16 10.72
N SER A 129 -7.63 8.85 10.70
CA SER A 129 -8.32 7.90 11.57
C SER A 129 -7.35 6.90 12.18
N VAL A 130 -7.59 6.52 13.45
CA VAL A 130 -6.74 5.59 14.20
C VAL A 130 -7.55 4.53 14.94
N ILE A 131 -6.93 3.35 15.11
CA ILE A 131 -7.37 2.28 15.99
C ILE A 131 -6.20 1.96 16.91
N THR A 132 -6.31 2.33 18.18
CA THR A 132 -5.25 2.09 19.17
C THR A 132 -5.11 0.60 19.47
N LEU A 133 -3.86 0.14 19.54
CA LEU A 133 -3.53 -1.25 19.86
C LEU A 133 -3.23 -1.40 21.37
N ASP A 134 -3.79 -2.45 21.98
CA ASP A 134 -3.52 -2.80 23.37
C ASP A 134 -2.09 -3.32 23.59
N LYS A 135 -1.47 -3.86 22.55
CA LYS A 135 -0.12 -4.44 22.56
C LYS A 135 0.67 -4.00 21.35
N ILE A 136 1.97 -3.83 21.53
CA ILE A 136 2.92 -3.56 20.47
C ILE A 136 3.08 -4.83 19.61
N PRO A 137 2.72 -4.81 18.32
CA PRO A 137 2.97 -5.94 17.43
C PRO A 137 4.45 -5.99 17.03
N SER A 138 5.03 -7.19 16.97
CA SER A 138 6.38 -7.37 16.40
C SER A 138 6.40 -7.11 14.90
N ALA A 139 5.31 -7.40 14.23
CA ALA A 139 5.05 -7.12 12.82
C ALA A 139 3.56 -7.22 12.53
N VAL A 140 3.11 -6.54 11.47
CA VAL A 140 1.73 -6.62 10.97
C VAL A 140 1.71 -6.66 9.44
N TRP A 141 0.64 -7.20 8.88
CA TRP A 141 0.34 -7.11 7.45
C TRP A 141 -0.66 -5.98 7.22
N ILE A 142 -0.35 -5.15 6.23
CA ILE A 142 -1.24 -4.12 5.69
C ILE A 142 -1.63 -4.54 4.28
N LYS A 143 -2.93 -4.44 3.98
CA LYS A 143 -3.48 -4.76 2.67
C LYS A 143 -4.40 -3.64 2.22
N ALA A 144 -4.23 -3.20 0.98
CA ALA A 144 -5.14 -2.27 0.30
C ALA A 144 -5.75 -2.97 -0.92
N VAL A 145 -7.06 -2.86 -1.07
CA VAL A 145 -7.81 -3.38 -2.21
C VAL A 145 -8.46 -2.21 -2.94
N ARG A 146 -7.99 -1.92 -4.14
CA ARG A 146 -8.59 -0.91 -5.01
C ARG A 146 -9.65 -1.55 -5.89
N ARG A 147 -10.88 -1.04 -5.78
CA ARG A 147 -12.02 -1.44 -6.60
C ARG A 147 -12.78 -0.21 -7.07
N LEU A 148 -12.92 -0.05 -8.41
CA LEU A 148 -13.55 1.13 -8.98
C LEU A 148 -12.92 2.42 -8.42
N ASP A 149 -13.70 3.24 -7.76
CA ASP A 149 -13.32 4.49 -7.10
C ASP A 149 -13.13 4.37 -5.57
N ALA A 150 -13.00 3.13 -5.08
CA ALA A 150 -12.81 2.85 -3.65
C ALA A 150 -11.52 2.10 -3.38
N VAL A 151 -10.93 2.40 -2.23
CA VAL A 151 -9.83 1.64 -1.62
C VAL A 151 -10.26 1.17 -0.25
N GLU A 152 -10.34 -0.14 -0.09
CA GLU A 152 -10.53 -0.79 1.20
C GLU A 152 -9.16 -1.10 1.81
N VAL A 153 -8.94 -0.68 3.05
CA VAL A 153 -7.69 -0.92 3.79
C VAL A 153 -7.95 -1.89 4.93
N PHE A 154 -7.05 -2.85 5.06
CA PHE A 154 -7.14 -3.91 6.06
C PHE A 154 -5.80 -4.09 6.78
N TYR A 155 -5.87 -4.60 8.01
CA TYR A 155 -4.72 -5.14 8.73
C TYR A 155 -4.91 -6.62 9.10
N SER A 156 -3.79 -7.30 9.38
CA SER A 156 -3.77 -8.66 9.89
C SER A 156 -2.52 -8.91 10.75
N PHE A 157 -2.61 -9.81 11.73
CA PHE A 157 -1.47 -10.26 12.52
C PHE A 157 -0.90 -11.60 12.02
N ASP A 158 -1.60 -12.29 11.11
CA ASP A 158 -1.27 -13.66 10.69
C ASP A 158 -1.29 -13.89 9.16
N ASP A 159 -1.52 -12.82 8.37
CA ASP A 159 -1.69 -12.85 6.90
C ASP A 159 -2.89 -13.71 6.41
N LYS A 160 -3.81 -14.06 7.29
CA LYS A 160 -4.99 -14.88 6.98
C LYS A 160 -6.28 -14.16 7.35
N ASN A 161 -6.37 -13.72 8.60
CA ASN A 161 -7.54 -13.05 9.14
C ASN A 161 -7.35 -11.53 9.02
N TYR A 162 -8.09 -10.91 8.12
CA TYR A 162 -7.99 -9.48 7.84
C TYR A 162 -9.19 -8.73 8.40
N THR A 163 -8.91 -7.62 9.10
CA THR A 163 -9.92 -6.69 9.63
C THR A 163 -9.85 -5.39 8.85
N MET A 164 -11.00 -4.88 8.41
CA MET A 164 -11.08 -3.60 7.70
C MET A 164 -10.80 -2.44 8.65
N MET A 165 -9.94 -1.52 8.21
CA MET A 165 -9.64 -0.26 8.89
C MET A 165 -10.45 0.91 8.30
N ARG A 166 -10.54 0.94 6.99
CA ARG A 166 -11.14 2.06 6.25
C ARG A 166 -11.64 1.60 4.89
N ASN A 167 -12.76 2.17 4.44
CA ASN A 167 -13.12 2.26 3.03
C ASN A 167 -13.10 3.74 2.64
N ALA A 168 -12.34 4.10 1.62
CA ALA A 168 -12.09 5.47 1.22
C ALA A 168 -12.22 5.64 -0.30
N TYR A 169 -12.66 6.81 -0.73
CA TYR A 169 -12.67 7.19 -2.13
C TYR A 169 -11.22 7.43 -2.63
N LEU A 170 -10.93 6.95 -3.83
CA LEU A 170 -9.78 7.35 -4.62
C LEU A 170 -10.20 7.29 -6.10
N GLN A 171 -9.98 8.38 -6.83
CA GLN A 171 -10.42 8.53 -8.22
C GLN A 171 -10.13 7.29 -9.07
N ASP A 172 -11.15 6.79 -9.80
CA ASP A 172 -11.01 5.67 -10.73
C ASP A 172 -10.33 6.08 -12.05
N ASN A 173 -10.12 5.09 -12.95
CA ASN A 173 -9.56 5.29 -14.30
C ASN A 173 -8.19 5.97 -14.39
N THR A 174 -7.53 6.20 -13.27
CA THR A 174 -6.20 6.80 -13.20
C THR A 174 -5.21 5.78 -12.64
N PRO A 175 -4.08 5.52 -13.30
CA PRO A 175 -2.99 4.77 -12.68
C PRO A 175 -2.53 5.47 -11.41
N VAL A 176 -2.20 4.69 -10.38
CA VAL A 176 -1.73 5.21 -9.10
C VAL A 176 -0.33 4.71 -8.81
N MET A 177 0.47 5.52 -8.15
CA MET A 177 1.65 5.05 -7.46
C MET A 177 1.19 4.23 -6.25
N VAL A 178 1.61 2.98 -6.16
CA VAL A 178 1.32 2.07 -5.04
C VAL A 178 2.63 1.53 -4.49
N GLY A 179 2.83 1.61 -3.17
CA GLY A 179 4.11 1.21 -2.60
C GLY A 179 4.24 1.41 -1.10
N LEU A 180 5.48 1.47 -0.68
CA LEU A 180 5.96 1.42 0.69
C LEU A 180 6.38 2.82 1.13
N MET A 181 5.72 3.35 2.15
CA MET A 181 6.03 4.66 2.69
C MET A 181 6.40 4.58 4.17
N ALA A 182 7.27 5.49 4.61
CA ALA A 182 7.52 5.73 6.02
C ALA A 182 7.81 7.22 6.24
N ALA A 183 7.42 7.75 7.41
CA ALA A 183 7.62 9.14 7.78
C ALA A 183 8.00 9.27 9.24
N CYS A 184 8.75 10.32 9.57
CA CYS A 184 9.23 10.61 10.91
C CYS A 184 9.08 12.11 11.22
N PRO A 185 7.85 12.61 11.46
CA PRO A 185 7.59 14.05 11.56
C PRO A 185 8.34 14.74 12.70
N ASP A 186 8.32 14.18 13.91
CA ASP A 186 8.86 14.80 15.13
C ASP A 186 10.24 14.24 15.55
N GLY A 187 10.78 13.25 14.80
CA GLY A 187 11.95 12.50 15.24
C GLY A 187 13.22 12.71 14.42
N ASN A 188 14.26 12.00 14.84
CA ASN A 188 15.56 11.96 14.16
C ASN A 188 15.73 10.70 13.28
N GLY A 189 14.60 10.13 12.81
CA GLY A 189 14.57 8.93 12.02
C GLY A 189 14.49 7.63 12.84
N PHE A 190 13.98 6.60 12.19
CA PHE A 190 13.88 5.24 12.72
C PHE A 190 14.14 4.22 11.61
N THR A 191 14.27 2.95 11.96
CA THR A 191 14.41 1.88 10.97
C THR A 191 13.05 1.30 10.62
N ALA A 192 12.69 1.34 9.34
CA ALA A 192 11.50 0.71 8.78
C ALA A 192 11.88 -0.51 7.94
N VAL A 193 11.16 -1.62 8.11
CA VAL A 193 11.36 -2.87 7.37
C VAL A 193 10.06 -3.31 6.72
N PHE A 194 10.11 -3.57 5.42
CA PHE A 194 8.99 -4.01 4.60
C PHE A 194 9.32 -5.36 3.96
N GLU A 195 8.49 -6.38 4.20
CA GLU A 195 8.71 -7.73 3.72
C GLU A 195 7.58 -8.19 2.80
N GLY A 196 7.94 -8.87 1.73
CA GLY A 196 6.97 -9.58 0.89
C GLY A 196 5.93 -8.68 0.21
N PHE A 197 6.29 -7.45 -0.15
CA PHE A 197 5.42 -6.56 -0.92
C PHE A 197 4.97 -7.23 -2.22
N LYS A 198 3.66 -7.19 -2.47
CA LYS A 198 3.05 -7.75 -3.67
C LYS A 198 1.91 -6.87 -4.14
N VAL A 199 1.78 -6.72 -5.47
CA VAL A 199 0.60 -6.16 -6.11
C VAL A 199 0.03 -7.22 -7.05
N LYS A 200 -1.28 -7.47 -6.94
CA LYS A 200 -2.00 -8.47 -7.73
C LYS A 200 -3.20 -7.83 -8.41
N HIS A 201 -3.34 -8.01 -9.72
CA HIS A 201 -4.54 -7.62 -10.45
C HIS A 201 -5.78 -8.36 -9.95
N LEU A 202 -6.88 -7.66 -9.93
CA LEU A 202 -8.21 -8.20 -9.67
C LEU A 202 -9.09 -8.05 -10.92
N PRO A 203 -10.13 -8.89 -11.09
CA PRO A 203 -11.09 -8.72 -12.18
C PRO A 203 -11.81 -7.38 -12.07
N ASP A 204 -12.03 -6.72 -13.21
CA ASP A 204 -12.77 -5.47 -13.30
C ASP A 204 -14.27 -5.72 -12.99
N GLN A 205 -14.74 -5.14 -11.90
CA GLN A 205 -16.12 -5.28 -11.41
C GLN A 205 -17.15 -4.71 -12.40
N ARG A 206 -16.84 -3.63 -13.09
CA ARG A 206 -17.75 -3.02 -14.10
C ARG A 206 -17.94 -3.94 -15.27
N ARG A 207 -16.87 -4.56 -15.78
CA ARG A 207 -16.93 -5.52 -16.88
C ARG A 207 -17.72 -6.76 -16.49
N LEU A 208 -17.52 -7.29 -15.29
CA LEU A 208 -18.27 -8.44 -14.79
C LEU A 208 -19.78 -8.14 -14.74
N LYS A 209 -20.20 -7.02 -14.17
CA LYS A 209 -21.60 -6.58 -14.14
C LYS A 209 -22.18 -6.41 -15.55
N TRP A 210 -21.40 -5.83 -16.47
CA TRP A 210 -21.87 -5.70 -17.85
C TRP A 210 -22.11 -7.06 -18.51
N LEU A 211 -21.21 -8.01 -18.33
CA LEU A 211 -21.34 -9.38 -18.85
C LEU A 211 -22.55 -10.10 -18.27
N GLU A 212 -22.79 -9.98 -16.94
CA GLU A 212 -23.96 -10.55 -16.26
C GLU A 212 -25.28 -10.00 -16.78
N ASN A 213 -25.35 -8.71 -17.12
CA ASN A 213 -26.57 -8.06 -17.61
C ASN A 213 -26.83 -8.27 -19.12
N ASN A 214 -25.90 -8.84 -19.88
CA ASN A 214 -25.99 -8.99 -21.33
C ASN A 214 -25.82 -10.46 -21.80
N GLN A 215 -25.96 -11.43 -20.90
CA GLN A 215 -26.11 -12.86 -21.19
C GLN A 215 -27.57 -13.27 -21.08
#